data_64630d598704460804b0f4b06f39ad51
#
_entry.id   64630d598704460804b0f4b06f39ad51
#
_cell.length_a   1.000
_cell.length_b   1.000
_cell.length_c   1.000
_cell.angle_alpha   90.00
_cell.angle_beta   90.00
_cell.angle_gamma   90.00
#
_symmetry.space_group_name_H-M   'P 1'
#
loop_
_entity.id
_entity.type
_entity.pdbx_description
1 polymer ?
#
loop_
_entity_poly.entity_id
_entity_poly.type
_entity_poly.pdbx_seq_one_letter_code
_entity_poly.pdbx_strand_id
1 'polypeptide(L)'
;MIRVLYNLKLTLGQKYFLKEGFVMYTIGQVSAMFNLPVSTLRYYDKEGFFPNLERKGNIRCFSDNELEALRIIECLKKSGLEIKDIKQFFIWVSEGKSSYEKRKKLFEARKSAVEAEIQ
;
A
#
# COMPACT_ATOMS: atom_id res chain seq x y z
N MET A 1 -16.35 2.83 -13.32
CA MET A 1 -15.77 2.53 -12.00
C MET A 1 -15.23 3.77 -11.27
N ILE A 2 -14.37 4.57 -11.90
CA ILE A 2 -13.85 5.81 -11.32
C ILE A 2 -14.98 6.79 -10.97
N ARG A 3 -15.98 6.90 -11.82
CA ARG A 3 -17.13 7.78 -11.63
C ARG A 3 -17.98 7.36 -10.40
N VAL A 4 -18.17 6.06 -10.22
CA VAL A 4 -18.91 5.52 -9.07
C VAL A 4 -18.15 5.79 -7.78
N LEU A 5 -16.83 5.55 -7.78
CA LEU A 5 -15.97 5.83 -6.64
C LEU A 5 -15.95 7.33 -6.32
N TYR A 6 -15.89 8.16 -7.34
CA TYR A 6 -15.93 9.62 -7.18
C TYR A 6 -17.23 10.07 -6.50
N ASN A 7 -18.37 9.60 -7.01
CA ASN A 7 -19.68 9.93 -6.45
C ASN A 7 -19.84 9.41 -5.01
N LEU A 8 -19.39 8.19 -4.76
CA LEU A 8 -19.44 7.60 -3.42
C LEU A 8 -18.61 8.41 -2.42
N LYS A 9 -17.43 8.84 -2.83
CA LYS A 9 -16.53 9.61 -1.99
C LYS A 9 -17.05 11.01 -1.71
N LEU A 10 -17.68 11.65 -2.69
CA LEU A 10 -18.36 12.93 -2.49
C LEU A 10 -19.50 12.81 -1.48
N THR A 11 -20.25 11.71 -1.54
CA THR A 11 -21.33 11.40 -0.59
C THR A 11 -20.78 11.27 0.84
N LEU A 12 -19.57 10.77 1.00
CA LEU A 12 -18.91 10.65 2.29
C LEU A 12 -18.28 11.96 2.79
N GLY A 13 -18.42 13.05 2.00
CA GLY A 13 -17.94 14.36 2.40
C GLY A 13 -16.43 14.56 2.33
N GLN A 14 -15.73 13.67 1.66
CA GLN A 14 -14.28 13.78 1.49
C GLN A 14 -13.93 14.72 0.34
N LYS A 15 -12.82 15.43 0.49
CA LYS A 15 -12.32 16.33 -0.54
C LYS A 15 -11.27 15.62 -1.39
N TYR A 16 -11.46 15.68 -2.70
CA TYR A 16 -10.54 15.09 -3.68
C TYR A 16 -10.04 16.17 -4.62
N PHE A 17 -8.92 15.89 -5.23
CA PHE A 17 -8.49 16.65 -6.38
C PHE A 17 -8.23 15.68 -7.53
N LEU A 18 -8.39 16.21 -8.75
CA LEU A 18 -8.16 15.46 -9.98
C LEU A 18 -6.88 15.94 -10.62
N LYS A 19 -6.06 14.99 -11.07
CA LYS A 19 -4.89 15.27 -11.88
C LYS A 19 -4.98 14.42 -13.13
N GLU A 20 -5.01 15.07 -14.29
CA GLU A 20 -5.10 14.41 -15.59
C GLU A 20 -6.28 13.42 -15.68
N GLY A 21 -7.40 13.77 -15.05
CA GLY A 21 -8.61 12.94 -15.05
C GLY A 21 -8.61 11.81 -14.03
N PHE A 22 -7.56 11.66 -13.22
CA PHE A 22 -7.47 10.66 -12.17
C PHE A 22 -7.73 11.26 -10.80
N VAL A 23 -8.39 10.49 -9.93
CA VAL A 23 -8.61 10.89 -8.55
C VAL A 23 -7.31 10.73 -7.77
N MET A 24 -6.92 11.80 -7.08
CA MET A 24 -5.74 11.81 -6.24
C MET A 24 -6.12 12.10 -4.80
N TYR A 25 -5.34 11.62 -3.87
CA TYR A 25 -5.61 11.74 -2.43
C TYR A 25 -4.42 12.37 -1.72
N THR A 26 -4.72 13.18 -0.71
CA THR A 26 -3.68 13.72 0.18
C THR A 26 -3.28 12.65 1.19
N ILE A 27 -2.11 12.83 1.82
CA ILE A 27 -1.65 11.91 2.87
C ILE A 27 -2.64 11.87 4.06
N GLY A 28 -3.27 13.00 4.38
CA GLY A 28 -4.28 13.06 5.44
C GLY A 28 -5.51 12.23 5.11
N GLN A 29 -5.97 12.29 3.86
CA GLN A 29 -7.10 11.49 3.38
C GLN A 29 -6.77 9.99 3.46
N VAL A 30 -5.60 9.60 2.99
CA VAL A 30 -5.15 8.19 3.02
C VAL A 30 -5.01 7.71 4.46
N SER A 31 -4.47 8.54 5.34
CA SER A 31 -4.39 8.25 6.78
C SER A 31 -5.76 7.90 7.36
N ALA A 32 -6.77 8.71 7.04
CA ALA A 32 -8.15 8.47 7.49
C ALA A 32 -8.74 7.20 6.88
N MET A 33 -8.53 6.98 5.59
CA MET A 33 -9.07 5.82 4.87
C MET A 33 -8.57 4.49 5.41
N PHE A 34 -7.30 4.43 5.79
CA PHE A 34 -6.64 3.20 6.24
C PHE A 34 -6.47 3.12 7.76
N ASN A 35 -6.89 4.16 8.46
CA ASN A 35 -6.71 4.26 9.92
C ASN A 35 -5.23 4.07 10.30
N LEU A 36 -4.34 4.76 9.59
CA LEU A 36 -2.90 4.73 9.81
C LEU A 36 -2.40 6.13 10.12
N PRO A 37 -1.45 6.28 11.05
CA PRO A 37 -0.82 7.58 11.28
C PRO A 37 -0.13 8.10 10.02
N VAL A 38 -0.15 9.41 9.83
CA VAL A 38 0.57 10.07 8.73
C VAL A 38 2.06 9.72 8.77
N SER A 39 2.64 9.61 9.96
CA SER A 39 4.04 9.21 10.14
C SER A 39 4.34 7.83 9.56
N THR A 40 3.39 6.89 9.66
CA THR A 40 3.53 5.55 9.07
C THR A 40 3.58 5.63 7.55
N LEU A 41 2.71 6.45 6.95
CA LEU A 41 2.69 6.64 5.50
C LEU A 41 3.98 7.30 4.99
N ARG A 42 4.52 8.26 5.73
CA ARG A 42 5.81 8.88 5.41
C ARG A 42 6.94 7.86 5.50
N TYR A 43 6.90 7.00 6.49
CA TYR A 43 7.86 5.92 6.66
C TYR A 43 7.83 4.96 5.46
N TYR A 44 6.63 4.56 5.03
CA TYR A 44 6.48 3.68 3.87
C TYR A 44 7.01 4.33 2.58
N ASP A 45 6.77 5.62 2.40
CA ASP A 45 7.32 6.37 1.27
C ASP A 45 8.85 6.36 1.31
N LYS A 46 9.43 6.63 2.47
CA LYS A 46 10.88 6.60 2.68
C LYS A 46 11.46 5.22 2.42
N GLU A 47 10.74 4.16 2.77
CA GLU A 47 11.17 2.78 2.55
C GLU A 47 11.03 2.34 1.09
N GLY A 48 10.47 3.17 0.23
CA GLY A 48 10.40 2.90 -1.20
C GLY A 48 9.16 2.14 -1.67
N PHE A 49 8.13 2.05 -0.85
CA PHE A 49 6.90 1.33 -1.23
C PHE A 49 6.06 2.06 -2.27
N PHE A 50 6.33 3.35 -2.47
CA PHE A 50 5.59 4.17 -3.44
C PHE A 50 6.56 4.80 -4.44
N PRO A 51 7.20 3.98 -5.31
CA PRO A 51 8.25 4.50 -6.19
C PRO A 51 7.75 5.53 -7.21
N ASN A 52 6.47 5.50 -7.56
CA ASN A 52 5.87 6.40 -8.52
C ASN A 52 5.02 7.49 -7.87
N LEU A 53 5.18 7.69 -6.56
CA LEU A 53 4.43 8.69 -5.83
C LEU A 53 4.73 10.08 -6.37
N GLU A 54 3.69 10.77 -6.82
CA GLU A 54 3.82 12.13 -7.33
C GLU A 54 3.78 13.15 -6.19
N ARG A 55 4.43 14.28 -6.41
CA ARG A 55 4.40 15.41 -5.49
C ARG A 55 4.03 16.68 -6.26
N LYS A 56 3.09 17.41 -5.72
CA LYS A 56 2.76 18.75 -6.22
C LYS A 56 3.36 19.75 -5.22
N GLY A 57 4.53 20.29 -5.57
CA GLY A 57 5.35 20.99 -4.60
C GLY A 57 5.82 20.01 -3.53
N ASN A 58 5.54 20.30 -2.26
CA ASN A 58 5.90 19.43 -1.15
C ASN A 58 4.74 18.51 -0.73
N ILE A 59 3.64 18.51 -1.48
CA ILE A 59 2.43 17.73 -1.14
C ILE A 59 2.45 16.40 -1.89
N ARG A 60 2.38 15.30 -1.13
CA ARG A 60 2.28 13.95 -1.69
C ARG A 60 0.90 13.74 -2.29
N CYS A 61 0.87 13.18 -3.50
CA CYS A 61 -0.35 12.88 -4.24
C CYS A 61 -0.47 11.37 -4.43
N PHE A 62 -1.36 10.75 -3.68
CA PHE A 62 -1.58 9.30 -3.72
C PHE A 62 -2.61 8.98 -4.79
N SER A 63 -2.28 8.06 -5.70
CA SER A 63 -3.22 7.53 -6.69
C SER A 63 -3.79 6.19 -6.21
N ASP A 64 -4.71 5.63 -7.00
CA ASP A 64 -5.26 4.30 -6.71
C ASP A 64 -4.17 3.22 -6.68
N ASN A 65 -3.09 3.40 -7.44
CA ASN A 65 -1.95 2.47 -7.42
C ASN A 65 -1.27 2.43 -6.05
N GLU A 66 -1.07 3.59 -5.44
CA GLU A 66 -0.49 3.67 -4.09
C GLU A 66 -1.45 3.11 -3.05
N LEU A 67 -2.75 3.32 -3.21
CA LEU A 67 -3.75 2.74 -2.31
C LEU A 67 -3.74 1.22 -2.39
N GLU A 68 -3.60 0.66 -3.59
CA GLU A 68 -3.51 -0.79 -3.78
C GLU A 68 -2.25 -1.35 -3.13
N ALA A 69 -1.11 -0.70 -3.33
CA ALA A 69 0.14 -1.08 -2.67
C ALA A 69 -0.03 -1.07 -1.14
N LEU A 70 -0.72 -0.06 -0.62
CA LEU A 70 -0.95 0.07 0.81
C LEU A 70 -1.84 -1.06 1.35
N ARG A 71 -2.87 -1.48 0.60
CA ARG A 71 -3.70 -2.63 0.97
C ARG A 71 -2.87 -3.89 1.09
N ILE A 72 -1.97 -4.10 0.14
CA ILE A 72 -1.07 -5.26 0.13
C ILE A 72 -0.14 -5.21 1.34
N ILE A 73 0.47 -4.05 1.62
CA ILE A 73 1.36 -3.88 2.78
C ILE A 73 0.62 -4.24 4.07
N GLU A 74 -0.57 -3.70 4.27
CA GLU A 74 -1.34 -3.94 5.48
C GLU A 74 -1.76 -5.41 5.61
N CYS A 75 -2.14 -6.02 4.50
CA CYS A 75 -2.47 -7.45 4.45
C CYS A 75 -1.28 -8.31 4.87
N LEU A 76 -0.10 -8.05 4.32
CA LEU A 76 1.12 -8.81 4.62
C LEU A 76 1.57 -8.59 6.06
N LYS A 77 1.44 -7.38 6.60
CA LYS A 77 1.71 -7.10 8.01
C LYS A 77 0.81 -7.94 8.92
N LYS A 78 -0.47 -8.01 8.61
CA LYS A 78 -1.43 -8.82 9.38
C LYS A 78 -1.10 -10.31 9.31
N SER A 79 -0.45 -10.75 8.22
CA SER A 79 0.02 -12.12 8.07
C SER A 79 1.32 -12.38 8.85
N GLY A 80 1.85 -11.37 9.50
CA GLY A 80 3.03 -11.51 10.35
C GLY A 80 4.37 -11.22 9.65
N LEU A 81 4.35 -10.72 8.41
CA LEU A 81 5.59 -10.35 7.74
C LEU A 81 6.15 -9.03 8.29
N GLU A 82 7.46 -8.95 8.39
CA GLU A 82 8.16 -7.73 8.76
C GLU A 82 8.32 -6.83 7.54
N ILE A 83 8.59 -5.54 7.77
CA ILE A 83 8.75 -4.56 6.68
C ILE A 83 9.82 -4.98 5.68
N LYS A 84 10.94 -5.53 6.14
CA LYS A 84 12.01 -6.01 5.24
C LYS A 84 11.51 -7.11 4.30
N ASP A 85 10.66 -8.00 4.79
CA ASP A 85 10.09 -9.10 3.99
C ASP A 85 9.08 -8.56 2.97
N ILE A 86 8.29 -7.57 3.37
CA ILE A 86 7.33 -6.92 2.50
C ILE A 86 8.04 -6.18 1.36
N LYS A 87 9.14 -5.48 1.67
CA LYS A 87 9.99 -4.83 0.66
C LYS A 87 10.50 -5.85 -0.35
N GLN A 88 11.00 -6.98 0.15
CA GLN A 88 11.51 -8.05 -0.71
C GLN A 88 10.39 -8.62 -1.58
N PHE A 89 9.19 -8.78 -1.02
CA PHE A 89 8.02 -9.22 -1.77
C PHE A 89 7.72 -8.29 -2.95
N PHE A 90 7.72 -6.97 -2.73
CA PHE A 90 7.48 -6.00 -3.79
C PHE A 90 8.55 -6.05 -4.89
N ILE A 91 9.81 -6.24 -4.51
CA ILE A 91 10.91 -6.41 -5.48
C ILE A 91 10.65 -7.65 -6.34
N TRP A 92 10.31 -8.77 -5.73
CA TRP A 92 10.05 -10.02 -6.45
C TRP A 92 8.81 -9.92 -7.33
N VAL A 93 7.78 -9.21 -6.92
CA VAL A 93 6.60 -8.99 -7.75
C VAL A 93 6.98 -8.21 -9.01
N SER A 94 7.87 -7.23 -8.90
CA SER A 94 8.34 -6.46 -10.06
C SER A 94 9.17 -7.31 -11.03
N GLU A 95 9.79 -8.39 -10.55
CA GLU A 95 10.52 -9.35 -11.39
C GLU A 95 9.59 -10.32 -12.13
N GLY A 96 8.31 -10.38 -11.74
CA GLY A 96 7.31 -11.22 -12.39
C GLY A 96 7.41 -12.70 -12.04
N LYS A 97 7.13 -13.57 -13.04
CA LYS A 97 7.05 -15.03 -12.82
C LYS A 97 8.35 -15.65 -12.29
N SER A 98 9.49 -15.07 -12.59
CA SER A 98 10.79 -15.59 -12.16
C SER A 98 10.95 -15.64 -10.64
N SER A 99 10.18 -14.83 -9.92
CA SER A 99 10.25 -14.74 -8.45
C SER A 99 9.18 -15.56 -7.73
N TYR A 100 8.30 -16.27 -8.48
CA TYR A 100 7.14 -16.97 -7.90
C TYR A 100 7.54 -17.93 -6.78
N GLU A 101 8.53 -18.77 -7.00
CA GLU A 101 8.97 -19.75 -6.01
C GLU A 101 9.57 -19.08 -4.75
N LYS A 102 10.29 -17.98 -4.92
CA LYS A 102 10.85 -17.21 -3.81
C LYS A 102 9.75 -16.62 -2.94
N ARG A 103 8.70 -16.07 -3.55
CA ARG A 103 7.55 -15.50 -2.83
C ARG A 103 6.80 -16.58 -2.09
N LYS A 104 6.60 -17.72 -2.72
CA LYS A 104 5.92 -18.87 -2.12
C LYS A 104 6.67 -19.36 -0.87
N LYS A 105 7.98 -19.50 -0.96
CA LYS A 105 8.83 -19.92 0.17
C LYS A 105 8.75 -18.93 1.33
N LEU A 106 8.73 -17.64 1.07
CA LEU A 106 8.61 -16.61 2.09
C LEU A 106 7.32 -16.78 2.90
N PHE A 107 6.19 -16.97 2.21
CA PHE A 107 4.90 -17.17 2.87
C PHE A 107 4.87 -18.47 3.68
N GLU A 108 5.38 -19.56 3.12
CA GLU A 108 5.41 -20.84 3.80
C GLU A 108 6.27 -20.80 5.08
N ALA A 109 7.43 -20.15 5.00
CA ALA A 109 8.31 -19.99 6.15
C ALA A 109 7.63 -19.19 7.26
N ARG A 110 6.94 -18.09 6.91
CA ARG A 110 6.24 -17.26 7.90
C ARG A 110 5.05 -18.00 8.51
N LYS A 111 4.30 -18.73 7.70
CA LYS A 111 3.18 -19.56 8.16
C LYS A 111 3.64 -20.57 9.18
N SER A 112 4.73 -21.29 8.89
CA SER A 112 5.30 -22.29 9.81
C SER A 112 5.73 -21.65 11.12
N ALA A 113 6.36 -20.49 11.10
CA ALA A 113 6.76 -19.75 12.29
C ALA A 113 5.56 -19.35 13.15
N VAL A 114 4.48 -18.89 12.56
CA VAL A 114 3.26 -18.50 13.27
C VAL A 114 2.59 -19.72 13.88
N GLU A 115 2.50 -20.83 13.17
CA GLU A 115 1.93 -22.07 13.67
C GLU A 115 2.73 -22.60 14.87
N ALA A 116 4.06 -22.50 14.85
CA ALA A 116 4.91 -22.90 15.96
C ALA A 116 4.69 -22.03 17.19
N GLU A 117 4.45 -20.73 17.03
CA GLU A 117 4.15 -19.82 18.15
C GLU A 117 2.82 -20.13 18.83
N ILE A 118 1.85 -20.64 18.11
CA ILE A 118 0.51 -20.97 18.63
C ILE A 118 0.55 -22.26 19.48
N GLN A 119 1.43 -23.16 19.18
CA GLN A 119 1.59 -24.41 19.92
C GLN A 119 2.37 -24.21 21.22
#